data_decb9ad6f4e5985e1bef3401a72c95b1
#
_entry.id   decb9ad6f4e5985e1bef3401a72c95b1
#
_cell.length_a   1.000
_cell.length_b   1.000
_cell.length_c   1.000
_cell.angle_alpha   90.00
_cell.angle_beta   90.00
_cell.angle_gamma   90.00
#
_symmetry.space_group_name_H-M   'P 1'
#
loop_
_entity.id
_entity.type
_entity.pdbx_description
1 polymer ?
#
loop_
_entity_poly.entity_id
_entity_poly.type
_entity_poly.pdbx_seq_one_letter_code
_entity_poly.pdbx_strand_id
1 'polypeptide(L)'
;MPSAVRPPFRRRRWGAIALFTSLVALALALAARALPGARARGLPTAGAQWIWKDTDWDDHQPAVFYLLRDFDLASPPASARLLVTADEEYVLTLNGRRLGAGFFQPGALLDVYEAGPFLLPGANRLTVEVRSARGAGGLLARLEDGGGHLLVATDDRWRLFSSYELGLERGWLPLGRGVPVYCWGYPPMGRWGRPRLGPLKPLLGEIAGSPVAAVSTTPQPPALPAPAGRPPGSPVLYDWGREMTGHVSLELALATQAADPAEMQKALLFTGDSPPDPLRSSPAASILIAPGRRVWLDARPRRFRYALILGMVPPASLTVVPVPETAVPPPAARDERGVLGIVPPPLRTPVEDEVWGKLQRFAGVAGRKEL
;
A
#
# COMPACT_ATOMS: atom_id res chain seq x y z
N MET A 1 -49.80 54.18 -46.77
CA MET A 1 -48.95 53.73 -45.68
C MET A 1 -48.27 52.45 -46.12
N PRO A 2 -46.93 52.38 -46.32
CA PRO A 2 -46.25 51.18 -46.74
C PRO A 2 -45.83 50.34 -45.54
N SER A 3 -46.22 49.04 -45.58
CA SER A 3 -45.82 48.01 -44.59
C SER A 3 -44.34 47.68 -44.72
N ALA A 4 -43.60 47.87 -43.63
CA ALA A 4 -42.17 47.49 -43.55
C ALA A 4 -42.03 45.96 -43.42
N VAL A 5 -41.61 45.30 -44.46
CA VAL A 5 -41.18 43.88 -44.45
C VAL A 5 -39.84 43.78 -43.72
N ARG A 6 -39.82 43.14 -42.57
CA ARG A 6 -38.57 42.83 -41.81
C ARG A 6 -37.87 41.65 -42.45
N PRO A 7 -36.56 41.71 -42.69
CA PRO A 7 -35.83 40.61 -43.33
C PRO A 7 -35.65 39.42 -42.39
N PRO A 8 -35.89 38.16 -42.85
CA PRO A 8 -35.79 36.95 -42.03
C PRO A 8 -34.35 36.45 -41.84
N PHE A 9 -33.34 37.19 -42.21
CA PHE A 9 -31.96 36.67 -42.36
C PHE A 9 -31.12 36.56 -41.08
N ARG A 10 -31.54 37.15 -39.95
CA ARG A 10 -30.72 37.16 -38.74
C ARG A 10 -30.75 35.85 -37.93
N ARG A 11 -31.86 35.14 -37.85
CA ARG A 11 -32.00 33.96 -36.99
C ARG A 11 -31.17 32.73 -37.45
N ARG A 12 -30.98 32.52 -38.75
CA ARG A 12 -30.21 31.40 -39.28
C ARG A 12 -28.71 31.46 -38.96
N ARG A 13 -28.10 32.65 -38.87
CA ARG A 13 -26.68 32.81 -38.56
C ARG A 13 -26.38 32.49 -37.11
N TRP A 14 -27.25 32.84 -36.17
CA TRP A 14 -27.08 32.50 -34.77
C TRP A 14 -27.19 30.99 -34.49
N GLY A 15 -28.03 30.27 -35.16
CA GLY A 15 -28.13 28.80 -35.07
C GLY A 15 -26.87 28.09 -35.58
N ALA A 16 -26.27 28.55 -36.68
CA ALA A 16 -25.05 27.98 -37.20
C ALA A 16 -23.84 28.25 -36.28
N ILE A 17 -23.75 29.44 -35.69
CA ILE A 17 -22.70 29.78 -34.73
C ILE A 17 -22.87 28.91 -33.46
N ALA A 18 -24.05 28.78 -32.92
CA ALA A 18 -24.31 27.95 -31.74
C ALA A 18 -23.99 26.45 -31.97
N LEU A 19 -24.33 25.92 -33.16
CA LEU A 19 -23.99 24.55 -33.51
C LEU A 19 -22.47 24.37 -33.65
N PHE A 20 -21.78 25.30 -34.28
CA PHE A 20 -20.32 25.25 -34.45
C PHE A 20 -19.59 25.33 -33.09
N THR A 21 -20.01 26.23 -32.19
CA THR A 21 -19.40 26.34 -30.83
C THR A 21 -19.66 25.07 -30.01
N SER A 22 -20.85 24.46 -30.13
CA SER A 22 -21.17 23.20 -29.46
C SER A 22 -20.31 22.04 -29.99
N LEU A 23 -20.09 21.94 -31.30
CA LEU A 23 -19.22 20.92 -31.89
C LEU A 23 -17.75 21.11 -31.50
N VAL A 24 -17.26 22.34 -31.47
CA VAL A 24 -15.90 22.64 -31.00
C VAL A 24 -15.74 22.31 -29.53
N ALA A 25 -16.69 22.66 -28.68
CA ALA A 25 -16.68 22.31 -27.27
C ALA A 25 -16.69 20.79 -27.05
N LEU A 26 -17.51 20.05 -27.81
CA LEU A 26 -17.55 18.60 -27.78
C LEU A 26 -16.22 17.99 -28.24
N ALA A 27 -15.64 18.48 -29.34
CA ALA A 27 -14.35 18.01 -29.85
C ALA A 27 -13.24 18.27 -28.85
N LEU A 28 -13.21 19.44 -28.19
CA LEU A 28 -12.26 19.78 -27.13
C LEU A 28 -12.44 18.88 -25.90
N ALA A 29 -13.67 18.59 -25.51
CA ALA A 29 -13.97 17.68 -24.39
C ALA A 29 -13.51 16.25 -24.71
N LEU A 30 -13.76 15.74 -25.92
CA LEU A 30 -13.28 14.44 -26.39
C LEU A 30 -11.75 14.38 -26.48
N ALA A 31 -11.12 15.44 -27.01
CA ALA A 31 -9.67 15.56 -27.04
C ALA A 31 -9.06 15.60 -25.63
N ALA A 32 -9.64 16.36 -24.71
CA ALA A 32 -9.21 16.43 -23.31
C ALA A 32 -9.27 15.07 -22.60
N ARG A 33 -10.26 14.24 -22.94
CA ARG A 33 -10.35 12.86 -22.44
C ARG A 33 -9.36 11.90 -23.11
N ALA A 34 -9.07 12.06 -24.40
CA ALA A 34 -8.20 11.18 -25.14
C ALA A 34 -6.71 11.48 -24.94
N LEU A 35 -6.32 12.74 -24.73
CA LEU A 35 -4.93 13.16 -24.60
C LEU A 35 -4.16 12.51 -23.45
N PRO A 36 -4.71 12.37 -22.22
CA PRO A 36 -4.00 11.69 -21.13
C PRO A 36 -3.67 10.23 -21.46
N GLY A 37 -4.66 9.49 -22.00
CA GLY A 37 -4.44 8.11 -22.43
C GLY A 37 -3.46 7.98 -23.60
N ALA A 38 -3.42 8.94 -24.51
CA ALA A 38 -2.47 8.95 -25.60
C ALA A 38 -1.02 9.16 -25.11
N ARG A 39 -0.81 10.07 -24.13
CA ARG A 39 0.50 10.27 -23.50
C ARG A 39 0.97 9.07 -22.70
N ALA A 40 0.06 8.31 -22.12
CA ALA A 40 0.37 7.12 -21.35
C ALA A 40 0.75 5.90 -22.22
N ARG A 41 0.42 5.88 -23.53
CA ARG A 41 0.66 4.72 -24.40
C ARG A 41 2.13 4.33 -24.55
N GLY A 42 3.05 5.25 -24.37
CA GLY A 42 4.49 4.99 -24.41
C GLY A 42 5.12 4.66 -23.06
N LEU A 43 4.31 4.47 -22.00
CA LEU A 43 4.79 4.13 -20.67
C LEU A 43 4.66 2.63 -20.42
N PRO A 44 5.50 2.06 -19.53
CA PRO A 44 5.40 0.66 -19.13
C PRO A 44 4.01 0.28 -18.59
N THR A 45 3.28 1.25 -18.06
CA THR A 45 1.95 1.10 -17.47
C THR A 45 0.83 1.52 -18.42
N ALA A 46 1.05 1.47 -19.74
CA ALA A 46 0.02 1.85 -20.71
C ALA A 46 -1.32 1.15 -20.42
N GLY A 47 -2.40 1.93 -20.36
CA GLY A 47 -3.73 1.46 -20.02
C GLY A 47 -4.06 1.46 -18.50
N ALA A 48 -3.08 1.59 -17.61
CA ALA A 48 -3.32 1.66 -16.17
C ALA A 48 -3.48 3.11 -15.69
N GLN A 49 -4.38 3.32 -14.74
CA GLN A 49 -4.60 4.57 -14.03
C GLN A 49 -4.17 4.43 -12.58
N TRP A 50 -3.75 5.53 -11.96
CA TRP A 50 -3.63 5.61 -10.52
C TRP A 50 -5.02 5.49 -9.90
N ILE A 51 -5.19 4.55 -8.95
CA ILE A 51 -6.45 4.35 -8.22
C ILE A 51 -6.23 4.50 -6.72
N TRP A 52 -7.27 4.94 -6.01
CA TRP A 52 -7.24 5.13 -4.56
C TRP A 52 -8.62 4.92 -3.93
N LYS A 53 -8.69 5.07 -2.60
CA LYS A 53 -9.93 4.90 -1.83
C LYS A 53 -10.94 6.03 -2.05
N ASP A 54 -10.47 7.27 -2.27
CA ASP A 54 -11.30 8.47 -2.37
C ASP A 54 -10.63 9.57 -3.21
N THR A 55 -11.24 10.74 -3.21
CA THR A 55 -10.80 11.94 -3.95
C THR A 55 -10.00 12.92 -3.10
N ASP A 56 -9.82 12.66 -1.82
CA ASP A 56 -9.22 13.61 -0.90
C ASP A 56 -7.69 13.49 -0.90
N TRP A 57 -7.03 14.44 -1.53
CA TRP A 57 -5.57 14.56 -1.55
C TRP A 57 -4.99 15.04 -0.21
N ASP A 58 -5.81 15.70 0.58
CA ASP A 58 -5.42 16.30 1.87
C ASP A 58 -5.80 15.39 3.04
N ASP A 59 -6.33 14.19 2.76
CA ASP A 59 -6.56 13.19 3.81
C ASP A 59 -5.23 12.66 4.32
N HIS A 60 -4.88 13.08 5.52
CA HIS A 60 -3.67 12.66 6.24
C HIS A 60 -3.95 11.54 7.25
N GLN A 61 -5.15 10.93 7.22
CA GLN A 61 -5.45 9.81 8.11
C GLN A 61 -4.78 8.54 7.63
N PRO A 62 -4.08 7.81 8.51
CA PRO A 62 -3.50 6.52 8.16
C PRO A 62 -4.55 5.59 7.56
N ALA A 63 -4.18 4.87 6.53
CA ALA A 63 -5.08 4.00 5.81
C ALA A 63 -4.46 2.62 5.54
N VAL A 64 -5.27 1.58 5.71
CA VAL A 64 -5.02 0.23 5.20
C VAL A 64 -6.32 -0.34 4.66
N PHE A 65 -6.26 -0.85 3.44
CA PHE A 65 -7.42 -1.42 2.75
C PHE A 65 -6.95 -2.38 1.66
N TYR A 66 -7.91 -3.10 1.06
CA TYR A 66 -7.66 -4.07 0.00
C TYR A 66 -8.28 -3.58 -1.30
N LEU A 67 -7.50 -3.68 -2.37
CA LEU A 67 -7.94 -3.45 -3.75
C LEU A 67 -7.96 -4.79 -4.46
N LEU A 68 -9.08 -5.11 -5.10
CA LEU A 68 -9.33 -6.40 -5.71
C LEU A 68 -9.77 -6.25 -7.16
N ARG A 69 -9.23 -7.14 -8.00
CA ARG A 69 -9.64 -7.29 -9.39
C ARG A 69 -9.84 -8.76 -9.73
N ASP A 70 -11.07 -9.15 -10.02
CA ASP A 70 -11.38 -10.43 -10.63
C ASP A 70 -11.32 -10.31 -12.16
N PHE A 71 -10.77 -11.33 -12.83
CA PHE A 71 -10.66 -11.39 -14.28
C PHE A 71 -10.59 -12.84 -14.77
N ASP A 72 -11.02 -13.06 -16.02
CA ASP A 72 -11.06 -14.38 -16.62
C ASP A 72 -10.02 -14.51 -17.73
N LEU A 73 -9.38 -15.68 -17.80
CA LEU A 73 -8.46 -16.06 -18.85
C LEU A 73 -8.92 -17.36 -19.49
N ALA A 74 -9.18 -17.37 -20.78
CA ALA A 74 -9.52 -18.60 -21.51
C ALA A 74 -8.35 -19.62 -21.42
N SER A 75 -7.12 -19.13 -21.52
CA SER A 75 -5.89 -19.88 -21.33
C SER A 75 -4.84 -18.96 -20.70
N PRO A 76 -4.19 -19.36 -19.60
CA PRO A 76 -3.12 -18.57 -19.01
C PRO A 76 -1.92 -18.55 -19.97
N PRO A 77 -1.27 -17.38 -20.15
CA PRO A 77 -0.04 -17.30 -20.93
C PRO A 77 1.10 -18.01 -20.18
N ALA A 78 2.06 -18.57 -20.93
CA ALA A 78 3.22 -19.25 -20.37
C ALA A 78 4.12 -18.32 -19.55
N SER A 79 4.14 -17.03 -19.89
CA SER A 79 4.85 -15.98 -19.14
C SER A 79 3.93 -14.76 -19.02
N ALA A 80 3.93 -14.16 -17.84
CA ALA A 80 3.21 -12.91 -17.58
C ALA A 80 3.94 -12.09 -16.52
N ARG A 81 3.97 -10.77 -16.70
CA ARG A 81 4.62 -9.86 -15.76
C ARG A 81 3.59 -8.95 -15.10
N LEU A 82 3.66 -8.86 -13.78
CA LEU A 82 2.92 -7.87 -13.01
C LEU A 82 3.87 -6.70 -12.68
N LEU A 83 3.56 -5.54 -13.21
CA LEU A 83 4.22 -4.27 -12.97
C LEU A 83 3.41 -3.51 -11.93
N VAL A 84 4.01 -3.10 -10.82
CA VAL A 84 3.26 -2.47 -9.73
C VAL A 84 4.09 -1.45 -8.98
N THR A 85 3.43 -0.41 -8.50
CA THR A 85 3.91 0.50 -7.46
C THR A 85 2.73 1.04 -6.68
N ALA A 86 2.92 1.30 -5.39
CA ALA A 86 1.91 1.95 -4.56
C ALA A 86 2.55 2.95 -3.61
N ASP A 87 1.89 4.04 -3.39
CA ASP A 87 2.27 5.05 -2.41
C ASP A 87 1.37 4.85 -1.17
N GLU A 88 1.88 4.31 -0.04
CA GLU A 88 3.31 4.12 0.30
C GLU A 88 3.76 2.66 0.16
N GLU A 89 2.95 1.69 0.60
CA GLU A 89 3.31 0.28 0.68
C GLU A 89 2.21 -0.62 0.13
N TYR A 90 2.60 -1.79 -0.33
CA TYR A 90 1.66 -2.80 -0.81
C TYR A 90 2.12 -4.23 -0.49
N VAL A 91 1.16 -5.14 -0.40
CA VAL A 91 1.36 -6.60 -0.43
C VAL A 91 0.46 -7.19 -1.51
N LEU A 92 1.04 -8.02 -2.38
CA LEU A 92 0.36 -8.63 -3.53
C LEU A 92 -0.02 -10.08 -3.28
N THR A 93 -1.24 -10.43 -3.66
CA THR A 93 -1.73 -11.81 -3.68
C THR A 93 -2.41 -12.11 -5.02
N LEU A 94 -2.05 -13.18 -5.68
CA LEU A 94 -2.69 -13.69 -6.89
C LEU A 94 -3.18 -15.11 -6.65
N ASN A 95 -4.49 -15.33 -6.81
CA ASN A 95 -5.14 -16.62 -6.60
C ASN A 95 -4.81 -17.26 -5.23
N GLY A 96 -4.79 -16.44 -4.16
CA GLY A 96 -4.50 -16.88 -2.80
C GLY A 96 -3.01 -17.09 -2.48
N ARG A 97 -2.12 -16.89 -3.45
CA ARG A 97 -0.67 -17.03 -3.27
C ARG A 97 -0.02 -15.65 -3.20
N ARG A 98 0.77 -15.42 -2.16
CA ARG A 98 1.50 -14.16 -1.99
C ARG A 98 2.63 -14.07 -3.02
N LEU A 99 2.54 -13.09 -3.91
CA LEU A 99 3.57 -12.82 -4.92
C LEU A 99 4.72 -12.00 -4.37
N GLY A 100 4.39 -10.90 -3.70
CA GLY A 100 5.41 -9.96 -3.29
C GLY A 100 4.88 -8.86 -2.38
N ALA A 101 5.80 -8.02 -1.95
CA ALA A 101 5.53 -6.80 -1.22
C ALA A 101 6.51 -5.72 -1.65
N GLY A 102 6.11 -4.47 -1.54
CA GLY A 102 6.97 -3.36 -1.92
C GLY A 102 6.47 -2.02 -1.39
N PHE A 103 7.22 -1.00 -1.71
CA PHE A 103 6.96 0.35 -1.25
C PHE A 103 7.29 1.36 -2.35
N PHE A 104 6.73 2.56 -2.24
CA PHE A 104 6.96 3.63 -3.19
C PHE A 104 8.42 4.03 -3.25
N GLN A 105 8.94 4.08 -4.46
CA GLN A 105 10.27 4.61 -4.74
C GLN A 105 10.16 5.88 -5.60
N PRO A 106 10.98 6.91 -5.34
CA PRO A 106 10.93 8.17 -6.08
C PRO A 106 10.97 7.95 -7.61
N GLY A 107 10.11 8.68 -8.33
CA GLY A 107 9.96 8.55 -9.78
C GLY A 107 9.14 7.35 -10.21
N ALA A 108 8.28 6.82 -9.32
CA ALA A 108 7.40 5.68 -9.57
C ALA A 108 8.13 4.48 -10.21
N LEU A 109 9.22 4.04 -9.58
CA LEU A 109 9.88 2.81 -9.99
C LEU A 109 8.94 1.64 -9.76
N LEU A 110 8.65 0.90 -10.84
CA LEU A 110 7.75 -0.25 -10.81
C LEU A 110 8.50 -1.47 -10.35
N ASP A 111 8.01 -2.13 -9.32
CA ASP A 111 8.41 -3.50 -9.04
C ASP A 111 7.82 -4.43 -10.10
N VAL A 112 8.62 -5.40 -10.55
CA VAL A 112 8.24 -6.36 -11.59
C VAL A 112 8.23 -7.75 -10.98
N TYR A 113 7.13 -8.49 -11.15
CA TYR A 113 6.99 -9.86 -10.67
C TYR A 113 6.64 -10.79 -11.83
N GLU A 114 7.24 -12.00 -11.88
CA GLU A 114 6.80 -13.04 -12.78
C GLU A 114 5.50 -13.65 -12.25
N ALA A 115 4.39 -13.41 -12.94
CA ALA A 115 3.06 -13.81 -12.51
C ALA A 115 2.53 -15.06 -13.25
N GLY A 116 3.14 -15.43 -14.36
CA GLY A 116 2.68 -16.53 -15.23
C GLY A 116 2.36 -17.82 -14.47
N PRO A 117 3.25 -18.34 -13.60
CA PRO A 117 3.03 -19.57 -12.85
C PRO A 117 1.84 -19.57 -11.89
N PHE A 118 1.27 -18.41 -11.61
CA PHE A 118 0.16 -18.23 -10.67
C PHE A 118 -1.19 -18.00 -11.37
N LEU A 119 -1.18 -17.80 -12.69
CA LEU A 119 -2.39 -17.62 -13.48
C LEU A 119 -3.08 -18.97 -13.72
N LEU A 120 -4.40 -18.96 -13.67
CA LEU A 120 -5.26 -20.12 -13.85
C LEU A 120 -6.13 -19.95 -15.09
N PRO A 121 -6.51 -21.04 -15.77
CA PRO A 121 -7.59 -20.99 -16.74
C PRO A 121 -8.91 -20.64 -16.02
N GLY A 122 -9.75 -19.82 -16.64
CA GLY A 122 -10.97 -19.30 -16.04
C GLY A 122 -10.70 -18.15 -15.09
N ALA A 123 -11.37 -18.15 -13.94
CA ALA A 123 -11.39 -17.05 -12.98
C ALA A 123 -10.05 -16.88 -12.23
N ASN A 124 -9.57 -15.66 -12.20
CA ASN A 124 -8.39 -15.24 -11.47
C ASN A 124 -8.72 -14.06 -10.56
N ARG A 125 -8.04 -13.97 -9.42
CA ARG A 125 -8.19 -12.89 -8.43
C ARG A 125 -6.86 -12.28 -8.08
N LEU A 126 -6.70 -11.01 -8.39
CA LEU A 126 -5.58 -10.19 -7.95
C LEU A 126 -6.02 -9.31 -6.78
N THR A 127 -5.38 -9.46 -5.63
CA THR A 127 -5.64 -8.66 -4.44
C THR A 127 -4.39 -7.91 -4.03
N VAL A 128 -4.55 -6.64 -3.72
CA VAL A 128 -3.48 -5.76 -3.25
C VAL A 128 -3.90 -5.16 -1.91
N GLU A 129 -3.19 -5.52 -0.84
CA GLU A 129 -3.27 -4.80 0.42
C GLU A 129 -2.44 -3.53 0.27
N VAL A 130 -3.05 -2.37 0.46
CA VAL A 130 -2.40 -1.06 0.35
C VAL A 130 -2.36 -0.41 1.73
N ARG A 131 -1.22 0.17 2.07
CA ARG A 131 -0.99 0.86 3.34
C ARG A 131 -0.40 2.23 3.10
N SER A 132 -0.91 3.23 3.80
CA SER A 132 -0.32 4.56 3.87
C SER A 132 -0.36 5.07 5.30
N ALA A 133 0.80 5.34 5.88
CA ALA A 133 0.91 5.97 7.18
C ALA A 133 0.58 7.47 7.13
N ARG A 134 0.59 8.05 5.92
CA ARG A 134 0.36 9.48 5.68
C ARG A 134 -1.01 9.81 5.11
N GLY A 135 -1.81 8.80 4.77
CA GLY A 135 -3.18 8.94 4.29
C GLY A 135 -3.28 8.94 2.77
N ALA A 136 -3.06 10.05 2.11
CA ALA A 136 -3.20 10.15 0.66
C ALA A 136 -2.17 9.31 -0.10
N GLY A 137 -2.61 8.59 -1.13
CA GLY A 137 -1.75 7.70 -1.89
C GLY A 137 -2.31 7.28 -3.24
N GLY A 138 -1.77 6.21 -3.80
CA GLY A 138 -2.21 5.63 -5.06
C GLY A 138 -1.64 4.24 -5.30
N LEU A 139 -2.39 3.42 -6.01
CA LEU A 139 -1.93 2.16 -6.60
C LEU A 139 -1.91 2.29 -8.11
N LEU A 140 -0.82 1.84 -8.72
CA LEU A 140 -0.69 1.69 -10.17
C LEU A 140 -0.19 0.29 -10.46
N ALA A 141 -0.97 -0.51 -11.21
CA ALA A 141 -0.60 -1.87 -11.56
C ALA A 141 -1.00 -2.22 -12.98
N ARG A 142 -0.17 -3.04 -13.65
CA ARG A 142 -0.41 -3.62 -14.97
C ARG A 142 0.07 -5.05 -15.00
N LEU A 143 -0.82 -5.97 -15.35
CA LEU A 143 -0.49 -7.36 -15.68
C LEU A 143 -0.49 -7.49 -17.21
N GLU A 144 0.59 -7.99 -17.76
CA GLU A 144 0.76 -8.22 -19.20
C GLU A 144 1.30 -9.63 -19.47
N ASP A 145 1.01 -10.18 -20.64
CA ASP A 145 1.62 -11.43 -21.10
C ASP A 145 3.08 -11.24 -21.54
N GLY A 146 3.76 -12.34 -21.91
CA GLY A 146 5.14 -12.32 -22.39
C GLY A 146 5.36 -11.49 -23.66
N GLY A 147 4.30 -11.22 -24.44
CA GLY A 147 4.29 -10.34 -25.60
C GLY A 147 4.00 -8.87 -25.27
N GLY A 148 3.72 -8.54 -24.01
CA GLY A 148 3.37 -7.19 -23.57
C GLY A 148 1.89 -6.82 -23.78
N HIS A 149 1.03 -7.79 -24.14
CA HIS A 149 -0.40 -7.51 -24.25
C HIS A 149 -1.02 -7.38 -22.86
N LEU A 150 -1.89 -6.39 -22.74
CA LEU A 150 -2.56 -6.09 -21.48
C LEU A 150 -3.57 -7.20 -21.09
N LEU A 151 -3.38 -7.78 -19.92
CA LEU A 151 -4.34 -8.71 -19.29
C LEU A 151 -5.21 -7.96 -18.26
N VAL A 152 -4.57 -7.21 -17.34
CA VAL A 152 -5.26 -6.41 -16.29
C VAL A 152 -4.52 -5.09 -16.11
N ALA A 153 -5.28 -4.02 -15.89
CA ALA A 153 -4.76 -2.72 -15.46
C ALA A 153 -5.55 -2.20 -14.27
N THR A 154 -4.95 -1.29 -13.51
CA THR A 154 -5.70 -0.50 -12.54
C THR A 154 -6.62 0.46 -13.27
N ASP A 155 -7.91 0.35 -12.98
CA ASP A 155 -9.02 1.08 -13.59
C ASP A 155 -10.24 1.09 -12.65
N ASP A 156 -11.38 1.61 -13.12
CA ASP A 156 -12.64 1.71 -12.39
C ASP A 156 -13.34 0.36 -12.11
N ARG A 157 -12.85 -0.72 -12.69
CA ARG A 157 -13.36 -2.08 -12.46
C ARG A 157 -12.82 -2.73 -11.19
N TRP A 158 -11.84 -2.10 -10.53
CA TRP A 158 -11.35 -2.56 -9.24
C TRP A 158 -12.37 -2.28 -8.14
N ARG A 159 -12.29 -3.05 -7.06
CA ARG A 159 -13.13 -2.90 -5.88
C ARG A 159 -12.27 -2.72 -4.64
N LEU A 160 -12.74 -1.88 -3.74
CA LEU A 160 -12.11 -1.57 -2.46
C LEU A 160 -12.87 -2.26 -1.32
N PHE A 161 -12.11 -2.82 -0.39
CA PHE A 161 -12.58 -3.41 0.87
C PHE A 161 -11.79 -2.78 2.02
N SER A 162 -12.49 -2.19 2.98
CA SER A 162 -11.87 -1.53 4.14
C SER A 162 -11.45 -2.50 5.24
N SER A 163 -11.95 -3.73 5.21
CA SER A 163 -11.63 -4.81 6.16
C SER A 163 -11.12 -6.05 5.44
N TYR A 164 -10.38 -6.88 6.15
CA TYR A 164 -9.95 -8.15 5.62
C TYR A 164 -11.08 -9.19 5.71
N GLU A 165 -11.33 -9.85 4.60
CA GLU A 165 -12.17 -11.04 4.50
C GLU A 165 -11.37 -12.17 3.84
N LEU A 166 -11.55 -13.40 4.30
CA LEU A 166 -10.78 -14.53 3.76
C LEU A 166 -11.01 -14.74 2.26
N GLY A 167 -12.19 -14.36 1.76
CA GLY A 167 -12.52 -14.36 0.34
C GLY A 167 -11.64 -13.44 -0.51
N LEU A 168 -10.98 -12.44 0.07
CA LEU A 168 -10.02 -11.58 -0.66
C LEU A 168 -8.84 -12.38 -1.22
N GLU A 169 -8.36 -13.35 -0.47
CA GLU A 169 -7.24 -14.21 -0.90
C GLU A 169 -7.74 -15.52 -1.53
N ARG A 170 -8.91 -16.02 -1.12
CA ARG A 170 -9.46 -17.30 -1.55
C ARG A 170 -10.70 -17.11 -2.42
N GLY A 171 -10.52 -17.04 -3.73
CA GLY A 171 -11.57 -16.73 -4.70
C GLY A 171 -12.80 -17.62 -4.69
N TRP A 172 -12.73 -18.80 -4.06
CA TRP A 172 -13.85 -19.72 -3.87
C TRP A 172 -14.69 -19.45 -2.60
N LEU A 173 -14.23 -18.57 -1.71
CA LEU A 173 -15.01 -18.17 -0.53
C LEU A 173 -15.87 -16.93 -0.83
N PRO A 174 -17.05 -16.84 -0.16
CA PRO A 174 -17.88 -15.65 -0.25
C PRO A 174 -17.11 -14.39 0.11
N LEU A 175 -17.41 -13.32 -0.58
CA LEU A 175 -16.85 -12.01 -0.36
C LEU A 175 -17.96 -10.97 -0.34
N GLY A 176 -17.88 -10.03 0.58
CA GLY A 176 -18.77 -8.89 0.65
C GLY A 176 -18.75 -8.04 -0.62
N ARG A 177 -19.65 -7.07 -0.72
CA ARG A 177 -19.65 -6.12 -1.82
C ARG A 177 -18.61 -5.04 -1.57
N GLY A 178 -17.50 -5.08 -2.32
CA GLY A 178 -16.54 -4.00 -2.34
C GLY A 178 -17.15 -2.71 -2.94
N VAL A 179 -16.65 -1.56 -2.51
CA VAL A 179 -17.02 -0.27 -3.07
C VAL A 179 -16.16 0.06 -4.30
N PRO A 180 -16.66 0.91 -5.23
CA PRO A 180 -15.85 1.38 -6.35
C PRO A 180 -14.59 2.12 -5.87
N VAL A 181 -13.49 1.97 -6.62
CA VAL A 181 -12.30 2.78 -6.43
C VAL A 181 -12.45 4.13 -7.12
N TYR A 182 -11.66 5.10 -6.67
CA TYR A 182 -11.51 6.36 -7.39
C TYR A 182 -10.30 6.29 -8.34
N CYS A 183 -10.48 6.74 -9.58
CA CYS A 183 -9.41 6.83 -10.57
C CYS A 183 -8.88 8.26 -10.64
N TRP A 184 -7.64 8.47 -10.19
CA TRP A 184 -6.96 9.76 -10.29
C TRP A 184 -6.61 10.13 -11.73
N GLY A 185 -6.25 9.15 -12.56
CA GLY A 185 -5.90 9.33 -13.96
C GLY A 185 -4.65 8.57 -14.38
N TYR A 186 -4.24 8.82 -15.63
CA TYR A 186 -3.09 8.15 -16.24
C TYR A 186 -1.77 8.83 -15.86
N PRO A 187 -0.68 8.04 -15.68
CA PRO A 187 0.66 8.60 -15.54
C PRO A 187 1.11 9.29 -16.87
N PRO A 188 2.07 10.24 -16.83
CA PRO A 188 2.72 10.78 -15.64
C PRO A 188 1.79 11.72 -14.87
N MET A 189 1.80 11.63 -13.55
CA MET A 189 0.85 12.37 -12.74
C MET A 189 1.46 12.86 -11.42
N GLY A 190 1.29 14.17 -11.15
CA GLY A 190 1.59 14.80 -9.87
C GLY A 190 2.93 14.38 -9.25
N ARG A 191 2.89 14.11 -7.95
CA ARG A 191 4.05 13.70 -7.14
C ARG A 191 4.64 12.34 -7.52
N TRP A 192 3.88 11.50 -8.20
CA TRP A 192 4.34 10.17 -8.60
C TRP A 192 5.24 10.20 -9.84
N GLY A 193 5.12 11.22 -10.69
CA GLY A 193 5.97 11.39 -11.85
C GLY A 193 5.74 10.35 -12.96
N ARG A 194 6.82 10.02 -13.69
CA ARG A 194 6.78 9.10 -14.83
C ARG A 194 7.22 7.70 -14.41
N PRO A 195 6.37 6.66 -14.51
CA PRO A 195 6.71 5.29 -14.18
C PRO A 195 7.89 4.77 -15.01
N ARG A 196 8.79 4.05 -14.35
CA ARG A 196 9.95 3.37 -14.96
C ARG A 196 10.00 1.92 -14.48
N LEU A 197 10.46 1.03 -15.35
CA LEU A 197 10.68 -0.36 -14.97
C LEU A 197 11.83 -0.47 -13.99
N GLY A 198 11.58 -1.18 -12.89
CA GLY A 198 12.58 -1.66 -11.97
C GLY A 198 13.07 -3.06 -12.32
N PRO A 199 13.93 -3.63 -11.49
CA PRO A 199 14.39 -5.01 -11.65
C PRO A 199 13.25 -6.00 -11.35
N LEU A 200 13.39 -7.22 -11.88
CA LEU A 200 12.55 -8.35 -11.50
C LEU A 200 12.76 -8.66 -10.01
N LYS A 201 11.66 -8.73 -9.28
CA LYS A 201 11.66 -9.03 -7.85
C LYS A 201 11.53 -10.53 -7.61
N PRO A 202 12.20 -11.06 -6.58
CA PRO A 202 11.95 -12.43 -6.14
C PRO A 202 10.52 -12.56 -5.61
N LEU A 203 9.91 -13.70 -5.85
CA LEU A 203 8.59 -14.03 -5.32
C LEU A 203 8.70 -14.39 -3.83
N LEU A 204 7.85 -13.83 -2.99
CA LEU A 204 7.87 -14.11 -1.55
C LEU A 204 7.50 -15.56 -1.20
N GLY A 205 6.79 -16.26 -2.10
CA GLY A 205 6.43 -17.66 -1.93
C GLY A 205 7.57 -18.65 -2.30
N GLU A 206 8.57 -18.19 -3.02
CA GLU A 206 9.70 -19.01 -3.52
C GLU A 206 10.99 -18.81 -2.73
N ILE A 207 11.03 -17.83 -1.83
CA ILE A 207 12.20 -17.62 -0.98
C ILE A 207 12.31 -18.82 -0.03
N ALA A 208 13.19 -19.73 -0.38
CA ALA A 208 13.45 -20.96 0.36
C ALA A 208 13.92 -20.61 1.77
N GLY A 209 13.09 -20.87 2.74
CA GLY A 209 13.40 -20.71 4.14
C GLY A 209 12.11 -20.68 4.95
N SER A 210 11.96 -21.57 5.92
CA SER A 210 10.91 -21.44 6.91
C SER A 210 11.13 -20.12 7.66
N PRO A 211 10.04 -19.38 8.00
CA PRO A 211 10.18 -18.22 8.86
C PRO A 211 10.97 -18.57 10.12
N VAL A 212 11.96 -17.79 10.47
CA VAL A 212 12.74 -17.99 11.70
C VAL A 212 11.98 -17.26 12.82
N ALA A 213 11.49 -18.02 13.80
CA ALA A 213 10.83 -17.44 14.97
C ALA A 213 11.84 -16.63 15.79
N ALA A 214 11.46 -15.42 16.18
CA ALA A 214 12.21 -14.62 17.12
C ALA A 214 12.05 -15.18 18.55
N VAL A 215 13.12 -15.11 19.31
CA VAL A 215 13.06 -15.37 20.76
C VAL A 215 12.76 -14.03 21.45
N SER A 216 11.63 -13.93 22.12
CA SER A 216 11.31 -12.76 22.94
C SER A 216 12.31 -12.68 24.10
N THR A 217 13.05 -11.55 24.15
CA THR A 217 14.01 -11.31 25.26
C THR A 217 13.32 -10.63 26.45
N THR A 218 12.11 -10.14 26.26
CA THR A 218 11.28 -9.69 27.39
C THR A 218 10.87 -10.95 28.13
N PRO A 219 11.06 -11.07 29.46
CA PRO A 219 10.59 -12.22 30.21
C PRO A 219 9.08 -12.39 29.93
N GLN A 220 8.76 -13.37 29.10
CA GLN A 220 7.37 -13.74 28.90
C GLN A 220 6.97 -14.37 30.22
N PRO A 221 6.05 -13.78 30.99
CA PRO A 221 5.55 -14.48 32.15
C PRO A 221 5.06 -15.83 31.66
N PRO A 222 5.37 -16.95 32.38
CA PRO A 222 4.81 -18.24 32.04
C PRO A 222 3.33 -18.04 31.79
N ALA A 223 2.71 -18.81 30.87
CA ALA A 223 1.34 -18.65 30.37
C ALA A 223 0.28 -18.67 31.49
N LEU A 224 0.44 -17.84 32.47
CA LEU A 224 -0.54 -17.41 33.44
C LEU A 224 -1.41 -16.35 32.75
N PRO A 225 -2.74 -16.35 33.02
CA PRO A 225 -3.61 -15.30 32.50
C PRO A 225 -2.94 -13.95 32.77
N ALA A 226 -2.82 -13.13 31.71
CA ALA A 226 -2.16 -11.83 31.80
C ALA A 226 -2.62 -11.12 33.07
N PRO A 227 -1.71 -10.74 34.00
CA PRO A 227 -2.11 -10.07 35.22
C PRO A 227 -2.92 -8.85 34.81
N ALA A 228 -4.16 -8.79 35.31
CA ALA A 228 -5.04 -7.65 35.12
C ALA A 228 -4.25 -6.39 35.54
N GLY A 229 -3.88 -5.54 34.59
CA GLY A 229 -3.18 -4.30 34.87
C GLY A 229 -1.94 -3.99 34.04
N ARG A 230 -1.48 -4.87 33.14
CA ARG A 230 -0.41 -4.46 32.20
C ARG A 230 -1.01 -3.55 31.13
N PRO A 231 -0.55 -2.30 30.98
CA PRO A 231 -1.13 -1.41 29.99
C PRO A 231 -0.92 -2.02 28.59
N PRO A 232 -1.96 -2.04 27.75
CA PRO A 232 -1.81 -2.43 26.35
C PRO A 232 -0.76 -1.51 25.72
N GLY A 233 0.20 -2.07 24.98
CA GLY A 233 1.21 -1.29 24.28
C GLY A 233 2.58 -1.20 24.97
N SER A 234 2.83 -1.99 26.01
CA SER A 234 4.19 -2.11 26.54
C SER A 234 5.17 -2.51 25.44
N PRO A 235 6.38 -1.90 25.40
CA PRO A 235 7.39 -2.25 24.39
C PRO A 235 7.79 -3.72 24.51
N VAL A 236 7.88 -4.42 23.37
CA VAL A 236 8.37 -5.80 23.29
C VAL A 236 9.60 -5.86 22.42
N LEU A 237 10.72 -6.25 23.02
CA LEU A 237 11.99 -6.43 22.33
C LEU A 237 12.18 -7.91 21.95
N TYR A 238 12.59 -8.15 20.70
CA TYR A 238 12.93 -9.46 20.16
C TYR A 238 14.41 -9.47 19.76
N ASP A 239 15.13 -10.56 20.07
CA ASP A 239 16.51 -10.80 19.65
C ASP A 239 16.58 -12.14 18.92
N TRP A 240 17.07 -12.15 17.68
CA TRP A 240 17.29 -13.37 16.90
C TRP A 240 18.63 -14.06 17.23
N GLY A 241 19.44 -13.49 18.14
CA GLY A 241 20.75 -14.01 18.49
C GLY A 241 21.80 -13.84 17.38
N ARG A 242 21.38 -13.50 16.16
CA ARG A 242 22.23 -13.23 14.99
C ARG A 242 21.56 -12.21 14.08
N GLU A 243 22.33 -11.66 13.16
CA GLU A 243 21.82 -10.80 12.12
C GLU A 243 20.92 -11.59 11.15
N MET A 244 19.79 -11.01 10.81
CA MET A 244 18.78 -11.54 9.89
C MET A 244 18.57 -10.57 8.76
N THR A 245 18.29 -11.12 7.56
CA THR A 245 17.91 -10.33 6.38
C THR A 245 16.59 -10.84 5.85
N GLY A 246 15.57 -9.96 5.82
CA GLY A 246 14.24 -10.37 5.36
C GLY A 246 13.13 -9.40 5.71
N HIS A 247 11.91 -9.81 5.39
CA HIS A 247 10.70 -9.10 5.77
C HIS A 247 10.24 -9.55 7.16
N VAL A 248 10.03 -8.60 8.07
CA VAL A 248 9.43 -8.89 9.37
C VAL A 248 7.96 -9.27 9.16
N SER A 249 7.53 -10.38 9.74
CA SER A 249 6.13 -10.81 9.74
C SER A 249 5.67 -11.01 11.17
N LEU A 250 4.54 -10.44 11.54
CA LEU A 250 3.91 -10.63 12.84
C LEU A 250 2.52 -11.24 12.69
N GLU A 251 2.13 -12.02 13.69
CA GLU A 251 0.79 -12.58 13.82
C GLU A 251 0.17 -12.14 15.15
N LEU A 252 -1.06 -11.63 15.09
CA LEU A 252 -1.83 -11.24 16.27
C LEU A 252 -2.45 -12.44 16.97
N ALA A 253 -2.48 -12.44 18.31
CA ALA A 253 -3.20 -13.41 19.08
C ALA A 253 -4.73 -13.30 18.84
N LEU A 254 -5.44 -14.44 18.92
CA LEU A 254 -6.91 -14.47 18.78
C LEU A 254 -7.62 -13.55 19.80
N ALA A 255 -7.11 -13.51 21.03
CA ALA A 255 -7.68 -12.69 22.10
C ALA A 255 -7.54 -11.19 21.86
N THR A 256 -6.64 -10.77 20.98
CA THR A 256 -6.40 -9.33 20.68
C THR A 256 -7.49 -8.74 19.78
N GLN A 257 -8.31 -9.58 19.15
CA GLN A 257 -9.48 -9.14 18.37
C GLN A 257 -10.64 -8.61 19.24
N ALA A 258 -10.52 -8.68 20.57
CA ALA A 258 -11.55 -8.17 21.49
C ALA A 258 -11.55 -6.64 21.70
N ALA A 259 -10.50 -5.94 21.29
CA ALA A 259 -10.57 -4.50 21.12
C ALA A 259 -11.24 -4.25 19.78
N ASP A 260 -12.26 -3.46 19.68
CA ASP A 260 -13.16 -3.24 18.56
C ASP A 260 -12.70 -3.87 17.22
N PRO A 261 -13.32 -4.97 16.73
CA PRO A 261 -12.91 -5.63 15.50
C PRO A 261 -13.07 -4.75 14.27
N ALA A 262 -13.72 -3.61 14.39
CA ALA A 262 -13.90 -2.62 13.32
C ALA A 262 -12.75 -1.62 13.24
N GLU A 263 -11.83 -1.59 14.22
CA GLU A 263 -10.76 -0.59 14.27
C GLU A 263 -9.45 -1.12 13.68
N MET A 264 -8.81 -0.28 12.85
CA MET A 264 -7.45 -0.50 12.35
C MET A 264 -6.45 -0.45 13.50
N GLN A 265 -5.62 -1.47 13.64
CA GLN A 265 -4.55 -1.47 14.64
C GLN A 265 -3.31 -0.75 14.12
N LYS A 266 -2.67 0.02 14.99
CA LYS A 266 -1.51 0.84 14.70
C LYS A 266 -0.41 0.61 15.71
N ALA A 267 0.82 0.40 15.21
CA ALA A 267 2.02 0.24 16.03
C ALA A 267 3.26 0.73 15.28
N LEU A 268 4.39 0.78 15.96
CA LEU A 268 5.68 1.14 15.39
C LEU A 268 6.65 -0.03 15.51
N LEU A 269 7.37 -0.30 14.43
CA LEU A 269 8.47 -1.25 14.38
C LEU A 269 9.78 -0.48 14.38
N PHE A 270 10.70 -0.87 15.27
CA PHE A 270 12.10 -0.44 15.25
C PHE A 270 12.98 -1.65 15.02
N THR A 271 14.03 -1.52 14.24
CA THR A 271 15.00 -2.59 13.95
C THR A 271 16.41 -2.06 14.08
N GLY A 272 17.36 -2.93 14.45
CA GLY A 272 18.78 -2.55 14.56
C GLY A 272 19.69 -3.74 14.86
N ASP A 273 21.00 -3.51 14.76
CA ASP A 273 22.05 -4.48 15.12
C ASP A 273 22.32 -4.51 16.62
N SER A 274 21.86 -3.49 17.33
CA SER A 274 21.78 -3.38 18.78
C SER A 274 20.34 -3.10 19.20
N PRO A 275 19.97 -3.32 20.49
CA PRO A 275 18.63 -3.01 20.99
C PRO A 275 18.25 -1.56 20.66
N PRO A 276 17.18 -1.32 19.88
CA PRO A 276 16.80 0.01 19.48
C PRO A 276 16.34 0.84 20.70
N ASP A 277 16.81 2.08 20.80
CA ASP A 277 16.27 3.06 21.72
C ASP A 277 15.18 3.88 21.01
N PRO A 278 13.90 3.68 21.33
CA PRO A 278 12.81 4.35 20.65
C PRO A 278 12.80 5.86 20.83
N LEU A 279 13.49 6.39 21.86
CA LEU A 279 13.61 7.84 22.10
C LEU A 279 14.66 8.49 21.20
N ARG A 280 15.61 7.68 20.67
CA ARG A 280 16.75 8.17 19.88
C ARG A 280 16.74 7.68 18.43
N SER A 281 15.92 6.67 18.13
CA SER A 281 15.84 6.05 16.82
C SER A 281 14.51 6.39 16.14
N SER A 282 14.53 6.60 14.84
CA SER A 282 13.30 6.67 14.05
C SER A 282 12.71 5.27 13.86
N PRO A 283 11.38 5.14 13.81
CA PRO A 283 10.74 3.87 13.48
C PRO A 283 11.20 3.37 12.13
N ALA A 284 11.43 2.09 12.04
CA ALA A 284 11.74 1.41 10.78
C ALA A 284 10.50 1.27 9.91
N ALA A 285 9.32 1.02 10.51
CA ALA A 285 8.04 0.97 9.83
C ALA A 285 6.88 1.38 10.74
N SER A 286 5.81 1.88 10.13
CA SER A 286 4.48 1.97 10.75
C SER A 286 3.74 0.65 10.48
N ILE A 287 3.33 -0.02 11.54
CA ILE A 287 2.51 -1.23 11.45
C ILE A 287 1.05 -0.79 11.36
N LEU A 288 0.42 -1.08 10.22
CA LEU A 288 -1.00 -0.84 9.98
C LEU A 288 -1.66 -2.17 9.67
N ILE A 289 -2.63 -2.57 10.48
CA ILE A 289 -3.34 -3.84 10.34
C ILE A 289 -4.83 -3.54 10.17
N ALA A 290 -5.38 -3.94 9.03
CA ALA A 290 -6.78 -3.76 8.71
C ALA A 290 -7.68 -4.54 9.68
N PRO A 291 -8.93 -4.08 9.92
CA PRO A 291 -9.93 -4.86 10.63
C PRO A 291 -10.05 -6.27 10.04
N GLY A 292 -10.14 -7.28 10.90
CA GLY A 292 -10.23 -8.69 10.50
C GLY A 292 -8.91 -9.35 10.09
N ARG A 293 -7.83 -8.60 9.85
CA ARG A 293 -6.50 -9.14 9.52
C ARG A 293 -5.76 -9.55 10.79
N ARG A 294 -5.05 -10.67 10.73
CA ARG A 294 -4.23 -11.16 11.84
C ARG A 294 -2.74 -11.15 11.56
N VAL A 295 -2.36 -11.14 10.30
CA VAL A 295 -0.96 -11.19 9.88
C VAL A 295 -0.59 -9.89 9.20
N TRP A 296 0.50 -9.28 9.67
CA TRP A 296 1.14 -8.15 9.01
C TRP A 296 2.52 -8.59 8.50
N LEU A 297 2.88 -8.10 7.31
CA LEU A 297 4.18 -8.31 6.69
C LEU A 297 4.80 -6.94 6.39
N ASP A 298 6.04 -6.71 6.83
CA ASP A 298 6.79 -5.51 6.42
C ASP A 298 6.96 -5.52 4.91
N ALA A 299 6.61 -4.43 4.25
CA ALA A 299 6.76 -4.28 2.81
C ALA A 299 8.23 -4.13 2.38
N ARG A 300 9.12 -3.78 3.32
CA ARG A 300 10.54 -3.55 3.07
C ARG A 300 11.38 -4.66 3.68
N PRO A 301 12.23 -5.34 2.91
CA PRO A 301 13.21 -6.24 3.49
C PRO A 301 14.23 -5.41 4.30
N ARG A 302 14.64 -5.93 5.47
CA ARG A 302 15.55 -5.27 6.38
C ARG A 302 16.68 -6.19 6.79
N ARG A 303 17.79 -5.59 7.24
CA ARG A 303 18.89 -6.25 7.88
C ARG A 303 18.95 -5.80 9.33
N PHE A 304 18.90 -6.74 10.28
CA PHE A 304 18.80 -6.44 11.71
C PHE A 304 19.03 -7.70 12.55
N ARG A 305 19.36 -7.51 13.80
CA ARG A 305 19.34 -8.55 14.84
C ARG A 305 18.20 -8.36 15.83
N TYR A 306 17.85 -7.12 16.13
CA TYR A 306 16.82 -6.77 17.11
C TYR A 306 15.64 -6.12 16.45
N ALA A 307 14.45 -6.43 16.97
CA ALA A 307 13.22 -5.68 16.64
C ALA A 307 12.49 -5.31 17.93
N LEU A 308 12.01 -4.07 17.97
CA LEU A 308 11.18 -3.54 19.06
C LEU A 308 9.83 -3.14 18.47
N ILE A 309 8.74 -3.58 19.12
CA ILE A 309 7.37 -3.21 18.75
C ILE A 309 6.78 -2.33 19.84
N LEU A 310 6.21 -1.19 19.45
CA LEU A 310 5.55 -0.23 20.32
C LEU A 310 4.10 0.01 19.89
N GLY A 311 3.19 0.13 20.84
CA GLY A 311 1.85 0.67 20.59
C GLY A 311 0.76 -0.36 20.39
N MET A 312 1.06 -1.66 20.44
CA MET A 312 0.06 -2.72 20.32
C MET A 312 0.22 -3.80 21.39
N VAL A 313 -0.80 -4.64 21.55
CA VAL A 313 -0.68 -5.86 22.35
C VAL A 313 0.42 -6.75 21.73
N PRO A 314 1.26 -7.40 22.57
CA PRO A 314 2.31 -8.29 22.05
C PRO A 314 1.77 -9.26 21.02
N PRO A 315 2.42 -9.40 19.83
CA PRO A 315 1.99 -10.38 18.83
C PRO A 315 2.14 -11.81 19.36
N ALA A 316 1.31 -12.72 18.85
CA ALA A 316 1.42 -14.14 19.15
C ALA A 316 2.73 -14.72 18.61
N SER A 317 3.16 -14.24 17.44
CA SER A 317 4.44 -14.60 16.87
C SER A 317 5.05 -13.43 16.08
N LEU A 318 6.38 -13.38 16.08
CA LEU A 318 7.17 -12.49 15.23
C LEU A 318 8.20 -13.34 14.50
N THR A 319 8.21 -13.26 13.19
CA THR A 319 9.05 -14.09 12.32
C THR A 319 9.73 -13.22 11.27
N VAL A 320 10.73 -13.77 10.58
CA VAL A 320 11.37 -13.15 9.43
C VAL A 320 11.17 -14.04 8.21
N VAL A 321 10.62 -13.48 7.14
CA VAL A 321 10.62 -14.11 5.82
C VAL A 321 11.96 -13.75 5.16
N PRO A 322 12.93 -14.68 5.08
CA PRO A 322 14.26 -14.35 4.62
C PRO A 322 14.26 -13.97 3.14
N VAL A 323 15.15 -13.07 2.77
CA VAL A 323 15.42 -12.70 1.38
C VAL A 323 16.92 -12.73 1.13
N PRO A 324 17.38 -12.89 -0.12
CA PRO A 324 18.79 -12.71 -0.46
C PRO A 324 19.26 -11.31 -0.06
N GLU A 325 20.49 -11.19 0.43
CA GLU A 325 21.07 -9.87 0.81
C GLU A 325 21.00 -8.84 -0.33
N THR A 326 21.12 -9.30 -1.57
CA THR A 326 20.98 -8.46 -2.77
C THR A 326 19.60 -7.84 -2.95
N ALA A 327 18.59 -8.37 -2.26
CA ALA A 327 17.22 -7.82 -2.30
C ALA A 327 17.01 -6.65 -1.34
N VAL A 328 17.91 -6.44 -0.39
CA VAL A 328 17.85 -5.30 0.53
C VAL A 328 18.39 -4.07 -0.20
N PRO A 329 17.61 -3.01 -0.39
CA PRO A 329 18.12 -1.79 -0.96
C PRO A 329 19.24 -1.26 -0.06
N PRO A 330 20.35 -0.75 -0.63
CA PRO A 330 21.38 -0.13 0.17
C PRO A 330 20.73 0.96 1.05
N PRO A 331 21.23 1.17 2.27
CA PRO A 331 20.77 2.30 3.08
C PRO A 331 20.87 3.54 2.21
N ALA A 332 19.77 4.31 2.16
CA ALA A 332 19.76 5.54 1.37
C ALA A 332 21.00 6.32 1.73
N ALA A 333 21.90 6.52 0.75
CA ALA A 333 23.11 7.28 0.96
C ALA A 333 22.67 8.60 1.59
N ARG A 334 23.09 8.87 2.81
CA ARG A 334 22.91 10.19 3.40
C ARG A 334 23.50 11.13 2.38
N ASP A 335 22.68 12.01 1.85
CA ASP A 335 23.15 13.02 0.89
C ASP A 335 24.14 13.89 1.68
N GLU A 336 25.43 13.56 1.57
CA GLU A 336 26.53 14.29 2.21
C GLU A 336 26.75 15.67 1.58
N ARG A 337 25.90 16.05 0.66
CA ARG A 337 25.84 17.43 0.20
C ARG A 337 25.24 18.28 1.33
N GLY A 338 26.13 18.61 2.26
CA GLY A 338 25.93 19.61 3.30
C GLY A 338 25.63 20.99 2.74
N VAL A 339 24.49 21.12 2.10
CA VAL A 339 23.86 22.43 1.98
C VAL A 339 23.30 22.73 3.36
N LEU A 340 23.79 23.78 3.99
CA LEU A 340 23.23 24.42 5.19
C LEU A 340 21.77 24.84 4.95
N GLY A 341 20.90 23.90 4.69
CA GLY A 341 19.47 24.02 4.80
C GLY A 341 19.09 23.39 6.12
N ILE A 342 18.50 24.14 7.00
CA ILE A 342 17.77 23.63 8.17
C ILE A 342 16.75 22.66 7.60
N VAL A 343 17.11 21.37 7.52
CA VAL A 343 16.13 20.32 7.25
C VAL A 343 15.27 20.30 8.50
N PRO A 344 13.99 20.67 8.40
CA PRO A 344 13.12 20.53 9.56
C PRO A 344 13.18 19.07 9.99
N PRO A 345 13.16 18.77 11.29
CA PRO A 345 13.12 17.39 11.75
C PRO A 345 12.04 16.66 10.97
N PRO A 346 12.27 15.42 10.51
CA PRO A 346 11.29 14.70 9.72
C PRO A 346 9.97 14.75 10.49
N LEU A 347 8.94 15.34 9.86
CA LEU A 347 7.60 15.41 10.44
C LEU A 347 7.19 13.98 10.75
N ARG A 348 6.82 13.73 12.02
CA ARG A 348 6.29 12.45 12.43
C ARG A 348 5.07 12.11 11.59
N THR A 349 4.89 10.82 11.30
CA THR A 349 3.65 10.38 10.68
C THR A 349 2.50 10.46 11.69
N PRO A 350 1.24 10.59 11.24
CA PRO A 350 0.08 10.52 12.15
C PRO A 350 0.07 9.26 13.01
N VAL A 351 0.60 8.14 12.51
CA VAL A 351 0.76 6.89 13.29
C VAL A 351 1.75 7.08 14.43
N GLU A 352 2.89 7.69 14.16
CA GLU A 352 3.91 7.99 15.17
C GLU A 352 3.34 8.91 16.25
N ASP A 353 2.64 9.97 15.88
CA ASP A 353 2.03 10.90 16.84
C ASP A 353 0.96 10.23 17.72
N GLU A 354 0.13 9.36 17.12
CA GLU A 354 -0.89 8.62 17.88
C GLU A 354 -0.27 7.64 18.87
N VAL A 355 0.72 6.85 18.43
CA VAL A 355 1.39 5.85 19.29
C VAL A 355 2.15 6.54 20.41
N TRP A 356 2.91 7.60 20.12
CA TRP A 356 3.61 8.39 21.13
C TRP A 356 2.64 9.09 22.11
N GLY A 357 1.53 9.62 21.61
CA GLY A 357 0.50 10.22 22.46
C GLY A 357 -0.13 9.21 23.43
N LYS A 358 -0.33 7.97 22.99
CA LYS A 358 -0.79 6.89 23.87
C LYS A 358 0.24 6.57 24.95
N LEU A 359 1.52 6.41 24.59
CA LEU A 359 2.61 6.11 25.53
C LEU A 359 2.79 7.22 26.58
N GLN A 360 2.75 8.50 26.17
CA GLN A 360 2.86 9.62 27.10
C GLN A 360 1.71 9.68 28.12
N ARG A 361 0.48 9.38 27.68
CA ARG A 361 -0.68 9.29 28.58
C ARG A 361 -0.51 8.18 29.63
N PHE A 362 0.03 7.04 29.25
CA PHE A 362 0.32 5.94 30.17
C PHE A 362 1.43 6.30 31.17
N ALA A 363 2.51 6.92 30.71
CA ALA A 363 3.59 7.38 31.59
C ALA A 363 3.11 8.42 32.58
N GLY A 364 2.26 9.38 32.16
CA GLY A 364 1.66 10.38 33.06
C GLY A 364 0.71 9.82 34.08
N VAL A 365 0.03 8.70 33.79
CA VAL A 365 -0.83 7.99 34.78
C VAL A 365 0.02 7.19 35.77
N ALA A 366 1.11 6.56 35.31
CA ALA A 366 2.04 5.84 36.18
C ALA A 366 2.73 6.79 37.18
N GLY A 367 3.19 7.97 36.71
CA GLY A 367 3.84 8.97 37.59
C GLY A 367 2.93 9.66 38.62
N ARG A 368 1.60 9.53 38.49
CA ARG A 368 0.65 10.06 39.52
C ARG A 368 0.29 9.05 40.58
N LYS A 369 0.67 7.79 40.47
CA LYS A 369 0.40 6.76 41.48
C LYS A 369 1.56 6.55 42.48
N GLU A 370 2.70 7.22 42.25
CA GLU A 370 3.88 7.16 43.13
C GLU A 370 4.10 8.46 43.92
N LEU A 371 3.14 9.37 43.95
CA LEU A 371 3.05 10.52 44.86
C LEU A 371 1.84 10.33 45.79
#